data_a7dba6b207ab754976c287f3b2292981
#
_entry.id   a7dba6b207ab754976c287f3b2292981
#
_cell.length_a   1.000
_cell.length_b   1.000
_cell.length_c   1.000
_cell.angle_alpha   90.00
_cell.angle_beta   90.00
_cell.angle_gamma   90.00
#
_symmetry.space_group_name_H-M   'P 1'
#
loop_
_entity.id
_entity.type
_entity.pdbx_description
1 polymer ?
#
loop_
_entity_poly.entity_id
_entity_poly.type
_entity_poly.pdbx_seq_one_letter_code
_entity_poly.pdbx_strand_id
1 'polypeptide(L)'
;MKRLNFIHIIMGLAASSCLAFSSCTDLSETLYDELTEDNLDFNSENDVNSLKGQAIAQFRYIYWAWNGYFDLNEECSDTYMTPKRISIGWGDLYVNMHKHDWSYTLGHIDGLWSYAYKCLGYCNKTLDIMPESSKKARAEVRFIRATVYYMLLDAFRNVPLDTTQEH
;
A
#
# COMPACT_ATOMS: atom_id res chain seq x y z
N MET A 1 22.19 -54.44 41.90
CA MET A 1 21.34 -54.62 40.71
C MET A 1 20.28 -53.50 40.50
N LYS A 2 19.69 -52.92 41.54
CA LYS A 2 18.67 -51.84 41.37
C LYS A 2 19.17 -50.49 40.81
N ARG A 3 20.43 -50.11 41.05
CA ARG A 3 21.00 -48.87 40.54
C ARG A 3 21.29 -48.85 39.04
N LEU A 4 21.65 -50.02 38.49
CA LEU A 4 21.97 -50.16 37.06
C LEU A 4 20.72 -49.98 36.17
N ASN A 5 19.57 -50.48 36.62
CA ASN A 5 18.30 -50.36 35.91
C ASN A 5 17.80 -48.92 35.88
N PHE A 6 18.06 -48.13 36.93
CA PHE A 6 17.65 -46.73 37.03
C PHE A 6 18.43 -45.83 36.04
N ILE A 7 19.71 -46.08 35.85
CA ILE A 7 20.57 -45.38 34.88
C ILE A 7 20.11 -45.64 33.43
N HIS A 8 19.73 -46.87 33.11
CA HIS A 8 19.23 -47.22 31.79
C HIS A 8 17.87 -46.61 31.50
N ILE A 9 17.01 -46.43 32.49
CA ILE A 9 15.72 -45.74 32.36
C ILE A 9 15.93 -44.24 32.10
N ILE A 10 16.87 -43.62 32.81
CA ILE A 10 17.18 -42.17 32.60
C ILE A 10 17.83 -41.96 31.23
N MET A 11 18.73 -42.83 30.79
CA MET A 11 19.32 -42.74 29.45
C MET A 11 18.28 -42.98 28.34
N GLY A 12 17.32 -43.88 28.54
CA GLY A 12 16.25 -44.11 27.61
C GLY A 12 15.30 -42.92 27.49
N LEU A 13 14.96 -42.26 28.59
CA LEU A 13 14.15 -41.05 28.61
C LEU A 13 14.88 -39.83 27.97
N ALA A 14 16.19 -39.68 28.20
CA ALA A 14 17.00 -38.64 27.60
C ALA A 14 17.14 -38.82 26.08
N ALA A 15 17.34 -40.06 25.60
CA ALA A 15 17.39 -40.38 24.18
C ALA A 15 16.02 -40.15 23.48
N SER A 16 14.92 -40.46 24.15
CA SER A 16 13.55 -40.21 23.62
C SER A 16 13.21 -38.73 23.53
N SER A 17 13.69 -37.90 24.44
CA SER A 17 13.44 -36.44 24.38
C SER A 17 14.23 -35.75 23.27
N CYS A 18 15.41 -36.22 22.90
CA CYS A 18 16.20 -35.69 21.79
C CYS A 18 15.56 -35.96 20.42
N LEU A 19 14.77 -37.03 20.27
CA LEU A 19 14.07 -37.37 19.02
C LEU A 19 12.78 -36.53 18.83
N ALA A 20 12.25 -35.92 19.89
CA ALA A 20 11.04 -35.10 19.82
C ALA A 20 11.29 -33.66 19.32
N PHE A 21 12.55 -33.22 19.27
CA PHE A 21 12.90 -31.85 18.83
C PHE A 21 13.41 -31.76 17.38
N SER A 22 13.47 -32.87 16.65
CA SER A 22 13.81 -32.85 15.22
C SER A 22 12.57 -32.70 14.33
N SER A 23 11.59 -31.88 14.73
CA SER A 23 10.59 -31.39 13.82
C SER A 23 11.22 -30.28 12.97
N CYS A 24 11.94 -30.67 11.92
CA CYS A 24 12.25 -29.78 10.82
C CYS A 24 10.92 -29.51 10.12
N THR A 25 10.19 -28.53 10.60
CA THR A 25 9.15 -27.89 9.79
C THR A 25 9.90 -27.07 8.75
N ASP A 26 9.84 -27.53 7.51
CA ASP A 26 10.19 -26.66 6.37
C ASP A 26 9.21 -25.49 6.39
N LEU A 27 9.73 -24.32 6.78
CA LEU A 27 8.98 -23.06 6.84
C LEU A 27 9.03 -22.33 5.50
N SER A 28 9.48 -22.98 4.43
CA SER A 28 9.40 -22.41 3.08
C SER A 28 7.93 -22.39 2.66
N GLU A 29 7.35 -21.21 2.75
CA GLU A 29 5.99 -20.93 2.32
C GLU A 29 6.01 -20.68 0.81
N THR A 30 5.37 -21.54 0.04
CA THR A 30 5.11 -21.29 -1.38
C THR A 30 3.81 -20.52 -1.48
N LEU A 31 3.92 -19.20 -1.66
CA LEU A 31 2.79 -18.34 -1.91
C LEU A 31 2.31 -18.56 -3.35
N TYR A 32 1.15 -19.20 -3.52
CA TYR A 32 0.55 -19.47 -4.83
C TYR A 32 -0.32 -18.31 -5.32
N ASP A 33 -0.78 -17.44 -4.41
CA ASP A 33 -1.73 -16.38 -4.68
C ASP A 33 -1.10 -14.97 -4.66
N GLU A 34 0.19 -14.87 -4.38
CA GLU A 34 0.90 -13.59 -4.32
C GLU A 34 1.99 -13.51 -5.39
N LEU A 35 2.00 -12.40 -6.13
CA LEU A 35 3.08 -12.09 -7.06
C LEU A 35 4.31 -11.69 -6.25
N THR A 36 5.28 -12.59 -6.15
CA THR A 36 6.59 -12.33 -5.58
C THR A 36 7.60 -12.03 -6.69
N GLU A 37 8.68 -11.34 -6.36
CA GLU A 37 9.74 -11.01 -7.35
C GLU A 37 10.28 -12.25 -8.05
N ASP A 38 10.34 -13.40 -7.35
CA ASP A 38 10.91 -14.64 -7.86
C ASP A 38 10.01 -15.37 -8.88
N ASN A 39 8.70 -15.08 -8.91
CA ASN A 39 7.74 -15.74 -9.80
C ASN A 39 7.14 -14.82 -10.88
N LEU A 40 7.68 -13.59 -11.02
CA LEU A 40 7.28 -12.66 -12.08
C LEU A 40 7.95 -12.99 -13.42
N ASP A 41 7.16 -13.21 -14.46
CA ASP A 41 7.65 -13.27 -15.83
C ASP A 41 7.42 -11.92 -16.55
N PHE A 42 8.48 -11.14 -16.70
CA PHE A 42 8.41 -9.84 -17.38
C PHE A 42 8.19 -9.95 -18.91
N ASN A 43 8.18 -11.15 -19.48
CA ASN A 43 7.74 -11.40 -20.84
C ASN A 43 6.22 -11.66 -20.90
N SER A 44 5.60 -11.98 -19.77
CA SER A 44 4.16 -12.12 -19.63
C SER A 44 3.50 -10.75 -19.50
N GLU A 45 2.62 -10.40 -20.44
CA GLU A 45 1.84 -9.18 -20.38
C GLU A 45 0.94 -9.14 -19.13
N ASN A 46 0.44 -10.30 -18.70
CA ASN A 46 -0.41 -10.42 -17.53
C ASN A 46 0.36 -10.07 -16.25
N ASP A 47 1.59 -10.55 -16.08
CA ASP A 47 2.39 -10.30 -14.88
C ASP A 47 2.82 -8.83 -14.83
N VAL A 48 3.24 -8.27 -15.97
CA VAL A 48 3.54 -6.84 -16.08
C VAL A 48 2.32 -5.97 -15.76
N ASN A 49 1.13 -6.35 -16.25
CA ASN A 49 -0.11 -5.63 -15.96
C ASN A 49 -0.54 -5.78 -14.50
N SER A 50 -0.36 -6.94 -13.92
CA SER A 50 -0.64 -7.18 -12.49
C SER A 50 0.26 -6.35 -11.59
N LEU A 51 1.55 -6.26 -11.91
CA LEU A 51 2.50 -5.44 -11.18
C LEU A 51 2.14 -3.95 -11.22
N LYS A 52 1.73 -3.43 -12.40
CA LYS A 52 1.23 -2.05 -12.54
C LYS A 52 -0.12 -1.84 -11.85
N GLY A 53 -0.90 -2.89 -11.71
CA GLY A 53 -2.28 -2.85 -11.24
C GLY A 53 -2.43 -2.16 -9.89
N GLN A 54 -1.49 -2.36 -8.98
CA GLN A 54 -1.50 -1.72 -7.66
C GLN A 54 -1.34 -0.20 -7.75
N ALA A 55 -0.41 0.28 -8.56
CA ALA A 55 -0.23 1.72 -8.78
C ALA A 55 -1.46 2.36 -9.45
N ILE A 56 -2.04 1.69 -10.45
CA ILE A 56 -3.25 2.15 -11.15
C ILE A 56 -4.46 2.17 -10.20
N ALA A 57 -4.65 1.13 -9.41
CA ALA A 57 -5.75 1.04 -8.46
C ALA A 57 -5.66 2.14 -7.39
N GLN A 58 -4.45 2.38 -6.86
CA GLN A 58 -4.24 3.43 -5.87
C GLN A 58 -4.38 4.84 -6.48
N PHE A 59 -3.92 5.06 -7.70
CA PHE A 59 -4.13 6.31 -8.43
C PHE A 59 -5.62 6.61 -8.62
N ARG A 60 -6.38 5.60 -9.08
CA ARG A 60 -7.84 5.71 -9.18
C ARG A 60 -8.47 6.03 -7.83
N TYR A 61 -7.97 5.42 -6.73
CA TYR A 61 -8.50 5.66 -5.39
C TYR A 61 -8.25 7.08 -4.90
N ILE A 62 -7.11 7.70 -5.20
CA ILE A 62 -6.83 9.12 -4.88
C ILE A 62 -7.92 10.02 -5.44
N TYR A 63 -8.33 9.78 -6.67
CA TYR A 63 -9.33 10.60 -7.34
C TYR A 63 -10.75 10.32 -6.86
N TRP A 64 -11.07 9.06 -6.65
CA TRP A 64 -12.42 8.55 -6.40
C TRP A 64 -12.84 8.55 -4.92
N ALA A 65 -11.92 8.45 -3.96
CA ALA A 65 -12.25 8.38 -2.53
C ALA A 65 -13.06 9.60 -2.09
N TRP A 66 -14.05 9.39 -1.20
CA TRP A 66 -14.90 10.45 -0.68
C TRP A 66 -14.14 11.61 0.00
N ASN A 67 -12.91 11.36 0.45
CA ASN A 67 -11.98 12.34 1.00
C ASN A 67 -10.70 12.42 0.14
N GLY A 68 -10.86 12.22 -1.16
CA GLY A 68 -9.78 12.26 -2.14
C GLY A 68 -9.66 13.61 -2.84
N TYR A 69 -8.90 13.58 -3.94
CA TYR A 69 -8.56 14.79 -4.70
C TYR A 69 -9.79 15.47 -5.31
N PHE A 70 -10.72 14.71 -5.90
CA PHE A 70 -11.92 15.25 -6.51
C PHE A 70 -12.80 15.94 -5.48
N ASP A 71 -13.13 15.25 -4.40
CA ASP A 71 -14.02 15.76 -3.36
C ASP A 71 -13.44 17.03 -2.71
N LEU A 72 -12.13 17.01 -2.40
CA LEU A 72 -11.46 18.18 -1.83
C LEU A 72 -11.54 19.41 -2.75
N ASN A 73 -11.29 19.25 -4.05
CA ASN A 73 -11.29 20.38 -4.99
C ASN A 73 -12.70 20.88 -5.30
N GLU A 74 -13.64 19.97 -5.55
CA GLU A 74 -15.00 20.35 -5.95
C GLU A 74 -15.78 21.01 -4.81
N GLU A 75 -15.67 20.48 -3.59
CA GLU A 75 -16.36 21.02 -2.42
C GLU A 75 -15.78 22.36 -1.92
N CYS A 76 -14.54 22.68 -2.32
CA CYS A 76 -13.93 23.98 -2.06
C CYS A 76 -14.17 24.99 -3.20
N SER A 77 -14.81 24.57 -4.29
CA SER A 77 -15.06 25.43 -5.45
C SER A 77 -16.37 26.21 -5.33
N ASP A 78 -16.52 27.26 -6.16
CA ASP A 78 -17.77 28.03 -6.26
C ASP A 78 -18.84 27.31 -7.11
N THR A 79 -18.48 26.22 -7.78
CA THR A 79 -19.34 25.53 -8.74
C THR A 79 -20.11 24.38 -8.14
N TYR A 80 -19.71 23.90 -6.97
CA TYR A 80 -20.29 22.74 -6.32
C TYR A 80 -20.40 22.94 -4.80
N MET A 81 -21.51 22.53 -4.23
CA MET A 81 -21.73 22.55 -2.79
C MET A 81 -22.67 21.43 -2.35
N THR A 82 -22.24 20.63 -1.39
CA THR A 82 -23.09 19.67 -0.70
C THR A 82 -23.77 20.34 0.50
N PRO A 83 -25.11 20.56 0.45
CA PRO A 83 -25.82 21.23 1.52
C PRO A 83 -25.91 20.38 2.79
N LYS A 84 -25.94 21.03 3.94
CA LYS A 84 -26.26 20.36 5.20
C LYS A 84 -27.66 19.78 5.16
N ARG A 85 -27.79 18.50 5.52
CA ARG A 85 -29.08 17.81 5.64
C ARG A 85 -29.26 17.28 7.05
N ILE A 86 -30.47 17.44 7.59
CA ILE A 86 -30.83 16.92 8.91
C ILE A 86 -30.85 15.40 8.80
N SER A 87 -30.17 14.72 9.72
CA SER A 87 -30.12 13.25 9.86
C SER A 87 -29.43 12.48 8.73
N ILE A 88 -28.77 13.13 7.79
CA ILE A 88 -27.99 12.49 6.73
C ILE A 88 -26.54 13.01 6.76
N GLY A 89 -25.67 12.22 7.22
CA GLY A 89 -24.27 11.97 6.98
C GLY A 89 -23.27 13.05 7.32
N TRP A 90 -23.26 14.20 6.68
CA TRP A 90 -22.03 15.00 6.57
C TRP A 90 -21.95 16.20 7.53
N GLY A 91 -23.01 16.47 8.27
CA GLY A 91 -23.05 17.63 9.19
C GLY A 91 -22.74 18.95 8.48
N ASP A 92 -21.79 19.71 9.03
CA ASP A 92 -21.34 20.97 8.47
C ASP A 92 -20.04 20.83 7.64
N LEU A 93 -19.54 19.61 7.42
CA LEU A 93 -18.26 19.35 6.78
C LEU A 93 -18.13 20.08 5.44
N TYR A 94 -19.00 19.78 4.50
CA TYR A 94 -18.95 20.34 3.15
C TYR A 94 -19.32 21.83 3.10
N VAL A 95 -20.22 22.27 3.98
CA VAL A 95 -20.53 23.69 4.14
C VAL A 95 -19.30 24.46 4.60
N ASN A 96 -18.51 23.90 5.51
CA ASN A 96 -17.28 24.53 5.97
C ASN A 96 -16.20 24.49 4.89
N MET A 97 -16.11 23.40 4.12
CA MET A 97 -15.22 23.32 2.96
C MET A 97 -15.55 24.41 1.93
N HIS A 98 -16.80 24.56 1.54
CA HIS A 98 -17.26 25.59 0.61
C HIS A 98 -17.01 27.02 1.14
N LYS A 99 -17.12 27.25 2.44
CA LYS A 99 -16.80 28.54 3.09
C LYS A 99 -15.31 28.77 3.28
N HIS A 100 -14.48 27.83 2.93
CA HIS A 100 -13.05 27.85 3.21
C HIS A 100 -12.73 27.93 4.72
N ASP A 101 -13.63 27.41 5.55
CA ASP A 101 -13.50 27.34 7.01
C ASP A 101 -13.06 25.95 7.45
N TRP A 102 -11.78 25.65 7.26
CA TRP A 102 -11.17 24.39 7.66
C TRP A 102 -9.82 24.61 8.34
N SER A 103 -9.39 23.58 9.04
CA SER A 103 -8.07 23.50 9.66
C SER A 103 -7.25 22.33 9.09
N TYR A 104 -6.00 22.25 9.50
CA TYR A 104 -5.12 21.12 9.18
C TYR A 104 -5.65 19.75 9.67
N THR A 105 -6.67 19.74 10.52
CA THR A 105 -7.32 18.51 11.02
C THR A 105 -8.43 18.01 10.10
N LEU A 106 -8.69 18.68 8.98
CA LEU A 106 -9.67 18.23 8.01
C LEU A 106 -9.25 16.87 7.41
N GLY A 107 -10.10 15.85 7.57
CA GLY A 107 -9.79 14.49 7.11
C GLY A 107 -9.58 14.36 5.60
N HIS A 108 -10.05 15.31 4.79
CA HIS A 108 -9.81 15.37 3.35
C HIS A 108 -8.35 15.74 3.03
N ILE A 109 -7.76 16.63 3.83
CA ILE A 109 -6.35 17.02 3.69
C ILE A 109 -5.44 15.82 4.01
N ASP A 110 -5.68 15.15 5.15
CA ASP A 110 -4.94 13.97 5.55
C ASP A 110 -5.16 12.79 4.59
N GLY A 111 -6.40 12.59 4.15
CA GLY A 111 -6.77 11.55 3.20
C GLY A 111 -6.01 11.69 1.87
N LEU A 112 -6.06 12.86 1.25
CA LEU A 112 -5.34 13.11 0.00
C LEU A 112 -3.84 12.90 0.14
N TRP A 113 -3.22 13.42 1.22
CA TRP A 113 -1.80 13.21 1.51
C TRP A 113 -1.44 11.74 1.61
N SER A 114 -2.16 11.01 2.45
CA SER A 114 -1.90 9.59 2.71
C SER A 114 -2.09 8.72 1.45
N TYR A 115 -3.15 8.97 0.68
CA TYR A 115 -3.41 8.20 -0.55
C TYR A 115 -2.38 8.49 -1.64
N ALA A 116 -1.97 9.75 -1.77
CA ALA A 116 -0.98 10.16 -2.76
C ALA A 116 0.38 9.50 -2.46
N TYR A 117 0.89 9.60 -1.24
CA TYR A 117 2.16 8.98 -0.88
C TYR A 117 2.13 7.45 -0.93
N LYS A 118 1.00 6.84 -0.60
CA LYS A 118 0.81 5.40 -0.80
C LYS A 118 0.92 5.01 -2.29
N CYS A 119 0.33 5.80 -3.17
CA CYS A 119 0.44 5.60 -4.62
C CYS A 119 1.89 5.77 -5.11
N LEU A 120 2.60 6.79 -4.63
CA LEU A 120 4.01 7.01 -4.94
C LEU A 120 4.87 5.82 -4.50
N GLY A 121 4.62 5.26 -3.32
CA GLY A 121 5.28 4.04 -2.85
C GLY A 121 5.07 2.86 -3.80
N TYR A 122 3.84 2.62 -4.26
CA TYR A 122 3.58 1.58 -5.27
C TYR A 122 4.27 1.87 -6.61
N CYS A 123 4.28 3.12 -7.06
CA CYS A 123 4.99 3.49 -8.28
C CYS A 123 6.49 3.24 -8.16
N ASN A 124 7.11 3.63 -7.05
CA ASN A 124 8.53 3.43 -6.79
C ASN A 124 8.86 1.93 -6.76
N LYS A 125 8.14 1.15 -5.94
CA LYS A 125 8.32 -0.30 -5.87
C LYS A 125 8.19 -0.97 -7.24
N THR A 126 7.17 -0.61 -8.01
CA THR A 126 6.97 -1.16 -9.36
C THR A 126 8.13 -0.81 -10.30
N LEU A 127 8.65 0.41 -10.24
CA LEU A 127 9.77 0.85 -11.07
C LEU A 127 11.09 0.20 -10.69
N ASP A 128 11.30 -0.14 -9.42
CA ASP A 128 12.51 -0.80 -8.94
C ASP A 128 12.55 -2.27 -9.39
N ILE A 129 11.41 -2.97 -9.29
CA ILE A 129 11.31 -4.39 -9.68
C ILE A 129 11.29 -4.54 -11.22
N MET A 130 10.64 -3.63 -11.93
CA MET A 130 10.41 -3.75 -13.37
C MET A 130 11.69 -3.49 -14.18
N PRO A 131 12.13 -4.43 -15.06
CA PRO A 131 13.35 -4.28 -15.82
C PRO A 131 13.29 -3.11 -16.82
N GLU A 132 14.43 -2.51 -17.12
CA GLU A 132 14.56 -1.39 -18.05
C GLU A 132 14.07 -1.72 -19.48
N SER A 133 14.06 -3.00 -19.85
CA SER A 133 13.53 -3.47 -21.12
C SER A 133 12.01 -3.24 -21.28
N SER A 134 11.26 -3.20 -20.17
CA SER A 134 9.80 -2.97 -20.15
C SER A 134 9.45 -1.48 -20.31
N LYS A 135 9.98 -0.85 -21.33
CA LYS A 135 9.93 0.62 -21.56
C LYS A 135 8.54 1.21 -21.50
N LYS A 136 7.55 0.56 -22.14
CA LYS A 136 6.15 1.04 -22.18
C LYS A 136 5.55 1.04 -20.79
N ALA A 137 5.64 -0.09 -20.07
CA ALA A 137 5.07 -0.24 -18.75
C ALA A 137 5.72 0.71 -17.73
N ARG A 138 7.04 0.86 -17.79
CA ARG A 138 7.78 1.84 -16.97
C ARG A 138 7.33 3.27 -17.26
N ALA A 139 7.09 3.63 -18.52
CA ALA A 139 6.60 4.94 -18.89
C ALA A 139 5.19 5.22 -18.33
N GLU A 140 4.30 4.23 -18.36
CA GLU A 140 2.96 4.33 -17.78
C GLU A 140 3.02 4.58 -16.26
N VAL A 141 3.86 3.84 -15.53
CA VAL A 141 4.04 4.03 -14.07
C VAL A 141 4.69 5.38 -13.75
N ARG A 142 5.67 5.81 -14.53
CA ARG A 142 6.27 7.16 -14.39
C ARG A 142 5.26 8.27 -14.64
N PHE A 143 4.34 8.07 -15.60
CA PHE A 143 3.26 9.01 -15.86
C PHE A 143 2.33 9.12 -14.66
N ILE A 144 1.90 7.99 -14.08
CA ILE A 144 1.08 7.97 -12.86
C ILE A 144 1.81 8.73 -11.74
N ARG A 145 3.08 8.41 -11.48
CA ARG A 145 3.90 9.07 -10.46
C ARG A 145 3.96 10.58 -10.65
N ALA A 146 4.21 11.03 -11.87
CA ALA A 146 4.24 12.45 -12.20
C ALA A 146 2.88 13.14 -11.98
N THR A 147 1.79 12.48 -12.34
CA THR A 147 0.43 12.99 -12.14
C THR A 147 0.10 13.10 -10.65
N VAL A 148 0.50 12.13 -9.82
CA VAL A 148 0.29 12.20 -8.37
C VAL A 148 1.09 13.36 -7.76
N TYR A 149 2.33 13.59 -8.19
CA TYR A 149 3.10 14.76 -7.76
C TYR A 149 2.47 16.07 -8.21
N TYR A 150 1.87 16.10 -9.39
CA TYR A 150 1.10 17.27 -9.83
C TYR A 150 -0.08 17.55 -8.90
N MET A 151 -0.86 16.53 -8.53
CA MET A 151 -1.96 16.67 -7.56
C MET A 151 -1.48 17.16 -6.19
N LEU A 152 -0.35 16.63 -5.72
CA LEU A 152 0.28 17.07 -4.47
C LEU A 152 0.76 18.52 -4.54
N LEU A 153 1.37 18.92 -5.67
CA LEU A 153 1.83 20.28 -5.91
C LEU A 153 0.65 21.26 -5.93
N ASP A 154 -0.42 20.87 -6.59
CA ASP A 154 -1.65 21.67 -6.69
C ASP A 154 -2.30 21.90 -5.32
N ALA A 155 -2.43 20.83 -4.51
CA ALA A 155 -3.08 20.89 -3.21
C ALA A 155 -2.20 21.49 -2.10
N PHE A 156 -0.89 21.17 -2.09
CA PHE A 156 0.00 21.47 -0.97
C PHE A 156 1.19 22.36 -1.31
N ARG A 157 1.46 22.61 -2.58
CA ARG A 157 2.61 23.37 -3.11
C ARG A 157 3.97 22.73 -2.83
N ASN A 158 4.43 22.80 -1.59
CA ASN A 158 5.73 22.25 -1.19
C ASN A 158 5.56 20.84 -0.61
N VAL A 159 6.05 19.84 -1.32
CA VAL A 159 5.93 18.43 -0.93
C VAL A 159 7.28 17.74 -1.04
N PRO A 160 7.58 16.75 -0.16
CA PRO A 160 8.76 15.91 -0.28
C PRO A 160 8.76 15.15 -1.61
N LEU A 161 9.90 15.21 -2.33
CA LEU A 161 10.10 14.42 -3.54
C LEU A 161 10.79 13.11 -3.15
N ASP A 162 10.03 12.03 -3.18
CA ASP A 162 10.50 10.69 -2.92
C ASP A 162 10.38 9.85 -4.20
N THR A 163 11.50 9.43 -4.74
CA THR A 163 11.58 8.65 -5.99
C THR A 163 12.25 7.30 -5.79
N THR A 164 12.59 6.94 -4.55
CA THR A 164 13.26 5.69 -4.17
C THR A 164 12.45 4.91 -3.14
N GLN A 165 12.84 3.64 -2.91
CA GLN A 165 12.25 2.78 -1.87
C GLN A 165 13.02 2.84 -0.53
N GLU A 166 14.08 3.65 -0.45
CA GLU A 166 14.91 3.75 0.77
C GLU A 166 14.16 4.49 1.88
N HIS A 167 13.48 3.72 2.73
CA HIS A 167 12.95 4.16 4.03
C HIS A 167 13.12 3.05 5.07
#